data_0890579490c05ab970acc059589a4655
#
_entry.id   0890579490c05ab970acc059589a4655
#
_cell.length_a   1.000
_cell.length_b   1.000
_cell.length_c   1.000
_cell.angle_alpha   90.00
_cell.angle_beta   90.00
_cell.angle_gamma   90.00
#
_symmetry.space_group_name_H-M   'P 1'
#
loop_
_entity.id
_entity.type
_entity.pdbx_description
1 polymer ?
#
loop_
_entity_poly.entity_id
_entity_poly.type
_entity_poly.pdbx_seq_one_letter_code
_entity_poly.pdbx_strand_id
1 'polypeptide(L)'
;MNGEEAINEISVLEARHKIFNQLCTAYRRSAQDPDFGLRAYDVMVELAIPLSLFAEALDGFADVRGELIVEMFERNGERYIRLGETAKYNCSD
;
A
#
# COMPACT_ATOMS: atom_id res chain seq x y z
N MET A 1 23.03 -19.13 -7.64
CA MET A 1 22.26 -18.85 -7.48
C MET A 1 21.49 -18.54 -7.28
N ASN A 2 21.47 -18.23 -7.34
CA ASN A 2 20.68 -18.22 -7.15
C ASN A 2 19.32 -18.08 -7.40
N GLY A 3 18.73 -18.80 -8.03
CA GLY A 3 17.35 -18.87 -8.34
C GLY A 3 16.44 -18.90 -7.15
N GLU A 4 16.92 -19.39 -6.09
CA GLU A 4 16.16 -19.47 -4.85
C GLU A 4 15.84 -18.10 -4.29
N GLU A 5 16.80 -17.21 -4.38
CA GLU A 5 16.56 -15.86 -3.89
C GLU A 5 15.47 -15.17 -4.71
N ALA A 6 15.49 -15.39 -6.00
CA ALA A 6 14.48 -14.79 -6.87
C ALA A 6 13.10 -15.33 -6.53
N ILE A 7 13.00 -16.61 -6.19
CA ILE A 7 11.71 -17.21 -5.88
C ILE A 7 11.13 -16.65 -4.59
N ASN A 8 11.98 -16.33 -3.62
CA ASN A 8 11.53 -15.91 -2.32
C ASN A 8 11.36 -14.40 -2.20
N GLU A 9 11.75 -13.66 -3.21
CA GLU A 9 11.64 -12.21 -3.18
C GLU A 9 10.45 -11.76 -3.97
N ILE A 10 9.69 -10.84 -3.39
CA ILE A 10 8.66 -10.16 -4.17
C ILE A 10 9.23 -8.83 -4.65
N SER A 11 8.83 -8.44 -5.84
CA SER A 11 9.30 -7.18 -6.42
C SER A 11 8.57 -6.00 -5.81
N VAL A 12 9.13 -4.80 -6.03
CA VAL A 12 8.48 -3.57 -5.62
C VAL A 12 7.09 -3.47 -6.25
N LEU A 13 6.99 -3.84 -7.53
CA LEU A 13 5.72 -3.77 -8.22
C LEU A 13 4.68 -4.71 -7.58
N GLU A 14 5.12 -5.90 -7.25
CA GLU A 14 4.22 -6.86 -6.62
C GLU A 14 3.79 -6.39 -5.24
N ALA A 15 4.73 -5.82 -4.48
CA ALA A 15 4.40 -5.26 -3.17
C ALA A 15 3.38 -4.14 -3.30
N ARG A 16 3.54 -3.27 -4.30
CA ARG A 16 2.60 -2.19 -4.55
C ARG A 16 1.21 -2.70 -4.87
N HIS A 17 1.14 -3.76 -5.68
CA HIS A 17 -0.15 -4.39 -5.99
C HIS A 17 -0.85 -4.90 -4.74
N LYS A 18 -0.10 -5.58 -3.89
CA LYS A 18 -0.67 -6.12 -2.66
C LYS A 18 -1.16 -5.02 -1.73
N ILE A 19 -0.37 -3.96 -1.60
CA ILE A 19 -0.74 -2.82 -0.75
C ILE A 19 -2.01 -2.15 -1.29
N PHE A 20 -2.04 -1.92 -2.60
CA PHE A 20 -3.18 -1.27 -3.23
C PHE A 20 -4.46 -2.10 -3.04
N ASN A 21 -4.37 -3.41 -3.27
CA ASN A 21 -5.53 -4.28 -3.13
C ASN A 21 -6.03 -4.32 -1.68
N GLN A 22 -5.11 -4.34 -0.73
CA GLN A 22 -5.48 -4.33 0.67
C GLN A 22 -6.22 -3.05 1.03
N LEU A 23 -5.71 -1.91 0.55
CA LEU A 23 -6.35 -0.64 0.83
C LEU A 23 -7.71 -0.52 0.15
N CYS A 24 -7.83 -1.02 -1.07
CA CYS A 24 -9.12 -0.99 -1.77
C CYS A 24 -10.16 -1.83 -1.04
N THR A 25 -9.77 -3.02 -0.61
CA THR A 25 -10.69 -3.90 0.11
C THR A 25 -11.17 -3.23 1.39
N ALA A 26 -10.23 -2.66 2.15
CA ALA A 26 -10.59 -2.02 3.41
C ALA A 26 -11.40 -0.74 3.18
N TYR A 27 -11.08 0.00 2.13
CA TYR A 27 -11.81 1.22 1.82
C TYR A 27 -13.27 0.91 1.54
N ARG A 28 -13.54 -0.14 0.77
CA ARG A 28 -14.92 -0.53 0.48
C ARG A 28 -15.64 -0.97 1.74
N ARG A 29 -14.94 -1.67 2.64
CA ARG A 29 -15.54 -2.12 3.89
C ARG A 29 -15.84 -0.97 4.85
N SER A 30 -15.11 0.13 4.73
CA SER A 30 -15.31 1.29 5.59
C SER A 30 -16.44 2.19 5.09
N ALA A 31 -17.21 1.75 4.12
CA ALA A 31 -18.28 2.55 3.51
C ALA A 31 -17.74 3.82 2.88
N GLN A 32 -16.51 3.73 2.37
CA GLN A 32 -15.84 4.82 1.66
C GLN A 32 -15.67 6.06 2.54
N ASP A 33 -15.33 5.82 3.80
CA ASP A 33 -15.09 6.88 4.76
C ASP A 33 -13.90 7.73 4.31
N PRO A 34 -14.07 9.05 4.16
CA PRO A 34 -12.98 9.91 3.70
C PRO A 34 -11.82 9.97 4.69
N ASP A 35 -12.04 9.68 5.97
CA ASP A 35 -10.98 9.68 6.97
C ASP A 35 -10.33 8.32 7.13
N PHE A 36 -10.67 7.39 6.26
CA PHE A 36 -10.17 6.04 6.33
C PHE A 36 -8.64 5.98 6.15
N GLY A 37 -8.03 5.10 6.93
CA GLY A 37 -6.62 4.80 6.79
C GLY A 37 -6.30 3.52 7.55
N LEU A 38 -5.28 2.81 7.10
CA LEU A 38 -4.81 1.61 7.78
C LEU A 38 -3.43 1.90 8.38
N ARG A 39 -3.18 1.34 9.55
CA ARG A 39 -1.87 1.49 10.17
C ARG A 39 -0.83 0.79 9.30
N ALA A 40 0.22 1.52 8.93
CA ALA A 40 1.21 1.00 7.98
C ALA A 40 1.85 -0.29 8.46
N TYR A 41 2.19 -0.35 9.75
CA TYR A 41 2.84 -1.53 10.29
C TYR A 41 1.93 -2.76 10.14
N ASP A 42 0.64 -2.61 10.41
CA ASP A 42 -0.30 -3.72 10.31
C ASP A 42 -0.39 -4.24 8.89
N VAL A 43 -0.40 -3.34 7.91
CA VAL A 43 -0.45 -3.75 6.51
C VAL A 43 0.81 -4.52 6.14
N MET A 44 1.96 -4.01 6.57
CA MET A 44 3.23 -4.65 6.29
C MET A 44 3.26 -6.08 6.83
N VAL A 45 2.83 -6.24 8.08
CA VAL A 45 2.86 -7.55 8.72
C VAL A 45 1.85 -8.49 8.08
N GLU A 46 0.66 -7.99 7.81
CA GLU A 46 -0.40 -8.83 7.25
C GLU A 46 -0.04 -9.32 5.85
N LEU A 47 0.62 -8.48 5.07
CA LEU A 47 1.04 -8.86 3.72
C LEU A 47 2.37 -9.56 3.69
N ALA A 48 3.03 -9.69 4.85
CA ALA A 48 4.33 -10.36 4.98
C ALA A 48 5.38 -9.72 4.08
N ILE A 49 5.40 -8.39 4.03
CA ILE A 49 6.38 -7.66 3.22
C ILE A 49 7.49 -7.19 4.14
N PRO A 50 8.78 -7.47 3.80
CA PRO A 50 9.89 -6.97 4.61
C PRO A 50 9.89 -5.45 4.68
N LEU A 51 10.37 -4.91 5.80
CA LEU A 51 10.32 -3.47 6.03
C LEU A 51 10.97 -2.66 4.91
N SER A 52 12.16 -3.07 4.47
CA SER A 52 12.87 -2.31 3.44
C SER A 52 12.09 -2.29 2.13
N LEU A 53 11.48 -3.41 1.78
CA LEU A 53 10.69 -3.49 0.56
C LEU A 53 9.40 -2.70 0.70
N PHE A 54 8.79 -2.73 1.88
CA PHE A 54 7.58 -1.98 2.13
C PHE A 54 7.83 -0.48 1.99
N ALA A 55 8.92 0.00 2.59
CA ALA A 55 9.29 1.40 2.47
C ALA A 55 9.56 1.78 1.03
N GLU A 56 10.26 0.93 0.30
CA GLU A 56 10.57 1.19 -1.10
C GLU A 56 9.31 1.22 -1.95
N ALA A 57 8.38 0.32 -1.66
CA ALA A 57 7.12 0.26 -2.42
C ALA A 57 6.28 1.51 -2.21
N LEU A 58 6.29 2.07 -1.00
CA LEU A 58 5.50 3.26 -0.72
C LEU A 58 6.16 4.52 -1.26
N ASP A 59 7.47 4.50 -1.43
CA ASP A 59 8.21 5.68 -1.88
C ASP A 59 7.87 5.94 -3.35
N GLY A 60 7.29 7.10 -3.61
CA GLY A 60 6.96 7.47 -4.98
C GLY A 60 5.87 6.63 -5.61
N PHE A 61 4.99 6.05 -4.81
CA PHE A 61 3.90 5.22 -5.34
C PHE A 61 2.84 6.14 -5.96
N ALA A 62 3.03 6.46 -7.22
CA ALA A 62 2.21 7.43 -7.92
C ALA A 62 1.87 6.91 -9.32
N ASP A 63 0.85 7.51 -9.93
CA ASP A 63 0.45 7.13 -11.28
C ASP A 63 1.32 7.89 -12.29
N VAL A 64 1.00 7.68 -13.58
CA VAL A 64 1.81 8.26 -14.66
C VAL A 64 1.76 9.78 -14.68
N ARG A 65 0.76 10.37 -14.03
CA ARG A 65 0.64 11.83 -13.95
C ARG A 65 1.30 12.39 -12.70
N GLY A 66 1.86 11.54 -11.86
CA GLY A 66 2.52 11.98 -10.64
C GLY A 66 1.61 12.09 -9.44
N GLU A 67 0.35 11.65 -9.55
CA GLU A 67 -0.57 11.69 -8.42
C GLU A 67 -0.38 10.48 -7.54
N LEU A 68 -0.31 10.70 -6.24
CA LEU A 68 -0.05 9.62 -5.31
C LEU A 68 -1.18 8.60 -5.32
N ILE A 69 -0.81 7.34 -5.44
CA ILE A 69 -1.76 6.24 -5.34
C ILE A 69 -1.99 5.89 -3.89
N VAL A 70 -0.93 5.98 -3.06
CA VAL A 70 -1.01 5.76 -1.63
C VAL A 70 -0.40 6.96 -0.93
N GLU A 71 -1.13 7.51 0.04
CA GLU A 71 -0.66 8.63 0.84
C GLU A 71 -0.38 8.16 2.25
N MET A 72 0.66 8.76 2.86
CA MET A 72 1.02 8.46 4.24
C MET A 72 0.67 9.65 5.12
N PHE A 73 0.19 9.37 6.32
CA PHE A 73 -0.09 10.42 7.30
C PHE A 73 0.14 9.86 8.70
N GLU A 74 0.18 10.75 9.68
CA GLU A 74 0.39 10.35 11.07
C GLU A 74 -0.85 10.64 11.89
N ARG A 75 -1.13 9.71 12.80
CA ARG A 75 -2.23 9.87 13.74
C ARG A 75 -1.77 9.31 15.07
N ASN A 76 -1.79 10.16 16.10
CA ASN A 76 -1.37 9.77 17.46
C ASN A 76 0.04 9.19 17.47
N GLY A 77 0.93 9.74 16.67
CA GLY A 77 2.32 9.31 16.64
C GLY A 77 2.59 8.08 15.82
N GLU A 78 1.57 7.53 15.17
CA GLU A 78 1.74 6.33 14.35
C GLU A 78 1.48 6.64 12.90
N ARG A 79 2.16 5.88 12.03
CA ARG A 79 2.05 6.10 10.60
C ARG A 79 0.91 5.28 10.02
N TYR A 80 0.09 5.98 9.24
CA TYR A 80 -1.05 5.37 8.55
C TYR A 80 -0.88 5.56 7.05
N ILE A 81 -1.55 4.71 6.28
CA ILE A 81 -1.59 4.85 4.83
C ILE A 81 -3.05 4.82 4.38
N ARG A 82 -3.30 5.50 3.27
CA ARG A 82 -4.65 5.54 2.69
C ARG A 82 -4.51 5.71 1.18
N LEU A 83 -5.62 5.47 0.49
CA LEU A 83 -5.65 5.66 -0.96
C LEU A 83 -5.60 7.14 -1.29
N GLY A 84 -4.87 7.48 -2.35
CA GLY A 84 -4.88 8.84 -2.87
C GLY A 84 -6.23 9.20 -3.44
N GLU A 85 -6.44 10.51 -3.68
CA GLU A 85 -7.75 10.99 -4.12
C GLU A 85 -8.23 10.34 -5.40
N THR A 86 -7.36 10.23 -6.39
CA THR A 86 -7.78 9.63 -7.66
C THR A 86 -7.76 8.11 -7.62
N ALA A 87 -6.90 7.54 -6.79
CA ALA A 87 -6.78 6.08 -6.73
C ALA A 87 -8.04 5.42 -6.19
N LYS A 88 -8.80 6.14 -5.38
CA LYS A 88 -10.06 5.62 -4.83
C LYS A 88 -11.00 5.14 -5.93
N TYR A 89 -11.00 5.84 -7.05
CA TYR A 89 -11.91 5.52 -8.14
C TYR A 89 -11.44 4.33 -8.96
N ASN A 90 -10.24 3.85 -8.71
CA ASN A 90 -9.69 2.72 -9.43
C ASN A 90 -9.76 1.42 -8.67
N CYS A 91 -10.40 1.43 -7.51
CA CYS A 91 -10.64 0.19 -6.77
C CYS A 91 -11.72 -0.58 -7.50
N SER A 92 -11.37 -1.76 -7.98
CA SER A 92 -12.35 -2.58 -8.66
C SER A 92 -13.19 -3.35 -7.66
N ASP A 93 -14.35 -3.73 -8.11
CA ASP A 93 -15.28 -4.49 -7.27
C ASP A 93 -15.02 -5.99 -7.28
#